data_b0c2b66300aaeb336a30e2ac349c95b7
#
_entry.id   b0c2b66300aaeb336a30e2ac349c95b7
#
_cell.length_a   1.000
_cell.length_b   1.000
_cell.length_c   1.000
_cell.angle_alpha   90.00
_cell.angle_beta   90.00
_cell.angle_gamma   90.00
#
_symmetry.space_group_name_H-M   'P 1'
#
loop_
_entity.id
_entity.type
_entity.pdbx_description
1 polymer ?
#
loop_
_entity_poly.entity_id
_entity_poly.type
_entity_poly.pdbx_seq_one_letter_code
_entity_poly.pdbx_strand_id
1 'polypeptide(L)'
;MSEPYDPDNLLDRHSDAATLQVHYEQEYRRERELLARRLGLTGGDVLAVGCGRHPGRHLFPKPAWRMTGVDLDPALIEQLVDAGELEDGLAGRAGELPIEDGRYDVVLYRLVLHHIAYQGPLAACFDEAARLLRPGGALVAVEPGLWHPVGLGLTLANRAGLGPWVHGTPDDIPLSPRTLVSAAWAAGLEPELHAVTYGWRRLPRPAQRALHAADSLGSRPRLAPLGHTLMLIARHPAQRG
;
A
#
# COMPACT_ATOMS: atom_id res chain seq x y z
N MET A 1 -12.78 -7.66 12.23
CA MET A 1 -12.53 -6.70 11.13
C MET A 1 -12.35 -5.36 11.81
N SER A 2 -11.09 -4.84 11.84
CA SER A 2 -10.82 -3.49 12.33
C SER A 2 -11.63 -2.50 11.49
N GLU A 3 -12.23 -1.52 12.13
CA GLU A 3 -12.98 -0.48 11.43
C GLU A 3 -12.03 0.23 10.44
N PRO A 4 -12.43 0.40 9.17
CA PRO A 4 -11.61 1.08 8.17
C PRO A 4 -11.46 2.58 8.43
N TYR A 5 -12.16 3.10 9.42
CA TYR A 5 -12.20 4.51 9.80
C TYR A 5 -11.33 4.77 11.04
N ASP A 6 -10.31 5.62 10.88
CA ASP A 6 -9.53 6.14 12.01
C ASP A 6 -9.97 7.59 12.32
N PRO A 7 -10.73 7.80 13.43
CA PRO A 7 -11.19 9.14 13.82
C PRO A 7 -10.05 10.10 14.19
N ASP A 8 -8.86 9.56 14.47
CA ASP A 8 -7.67 10.35 14.79
C ASP A 8 -6.91 10.80 13.54
N ASN A 9 -7.23 10.23 12.37
CA ASN A 9 -6.68 10.68 11.12
C ASN A 9 -7.20 12.09 10.77
N LEU A 10 -6.30 13.07 10.74
CA LEU A 10 -6.63 14.47 10.41
C LEU A 10 -7.36 14.63 9.08
N LEU A 11 -7.10 13.76 8.11
CA LEU A 11 -7.74 13.76 6.81
C LEU A 11 -9.21 13.33 6.87
N ASP A 12 -9.58 12.56 7.89
CA ASP A 12 -10.94 12.03 8.04
C ASP A 12 -11.85 12.93 8.89
N ARG A 13 -11.29 13.84 9.68
CA ARG A 13 -12.04 14.76 10.58
C ARG A 13 -13.07 15.66 9.88
N HIS A 14 -12.95 15.87 8.58
CA HIS A 14 -13.82 16.75 7.80
C HIS A 14 -14.82 16.00 6.91
N SER A 15 -14.91 14.69 7.06
CA SER A 15 -15.84 13.86 6.28
C SER A 15 -16.83 13.17 7.20
N ASP A 16 -18.07 12.98 6.75
CA ASP A 16 -19.03 12.20 7.54
C ASP A 16 -18.66 10.71 7.52
N ALA A 17 -18.79 10.05 8.69
CA ALA A 17 -18.40 8.66 8.88
C ALA A 17 -19.01 7.69 7.84
N ALA A 18 -20.26 7.92 7.44
CA ALA A 18 -20.93 7.05 6.48
C ALA A 18 -20.37 7.22 5.06
N THR A 19 -19.90 8.42 4.70
CA THR A 19 -19.22 8.67 3.42
C THR A 19 -17.84 8.03 3.40
N LEU A 20 -17.10 8.11 4.49
CA LEU A 20 -15.80 7.48 4.66
C LEU A 20 -15.93 5.95 4.59
N GLN A 21 -16.87 5.38 5.31
CA GLN A 21 -17.11 3.94 5.31
C GLN A 21 -17.36 3.41 3.89
N VAL A 22 -18.25 4.06 3.12
CA VAL A 22 -18.52 3.68 1.73
C VAL A 22 -17.26 3.73 0.86
N HIS A 23 -16.42 4.76 1.06
CA HIS A 23 -15.17 4.90 0.31
C HIS A 23 -14.19 3.77 0.64
N TYR A 24 -13.91 3.52 1.92
CA TYR A 24 -12.97 2.49 2.36
C TYR A 24 -13.45 1.07 2.04
N GLU A 25 -14.74 0.78 2.19
CA GLU A 25 -15.30 -0.52 1.78
C GLU A 25 -15.09 -0.78 0.30
N GLN A 26 -15.29 0.24 -0.55
CA GLN A 26 -15.05 0.16 -1.98
C GLN A 26 -13.57 -0.05 -2.28
N GLU A 27 -12.69 0.74 -1.65
CA GLU A 27 -11.25 0.66 -1.84
C GLU A 27 -10.72 -0.73 -1.45
N TYR A 28 -11.05 -1.23 -0.25
CA TYR A 28 -10.65 -2.55 0.24
C TYR A 28 -11.20 -3.69 -0.64
N ARG A 29 -12.42 -3.54 -1.13
CA ARG A 29 -12.98 -4.49 -2.09
C ARG A 29 -12.15 -4.52 -3.37
N ARG A 30 -11.79 -3.36 -3.92
CA ARG A 30 -10.98 -3.26 -5.14
C ARG A 30 -9.56 -3.76 -4.94
N GLU A 31 -8.93 -3.47 -3.81
CA GLU A 31 -7.62 -4.03 -3.45
C GLU A 31 -7.68 -5.57 -3.51
N ARG A 32 -8.66 -6.19 -2.83
CA ARG A 32 -8.84 -7.66 -2.84
C ARG A 32 -9.08 -8.23 -4.24
N GLU A 33 -9.96 -7.59 -5.02
CA GLU A 33 -10.27 -8.04 -6.39
C GLU A 33 -9.05 -7.98 -7.31
N LEU A 34 -8.26 -6.92 -7.23
CA LEU A 34 -7.04 -6.77 -8.03
C LEU A 34 -6.01 -7.83 -7.61
N LEU A 35 -5.78 -7.97 -6.32
CA LEU A 35 -4.84 -8.93 -5.78
C LEU A 35 -5.22 -10.37 -6.16
N ALA A 36 -6.47 -10.76 -5.97
CA ALA A 36 -6.96 -12.10 -6.31
C ALA A 36 -6.81 -12.43 -7.80
N ARG A 37 -6.98 -11.44 -8.68
CA ARG A 37 -6.85 -11.65 -10.13
C ARG A 37 -5.41 -11.63 -10.62
N ARG A 38 -4.52 -10.93 -9.92
CA ARG A 38 -3.18 -10.60 -10.43
C ARG A 38 -2.06 -11.25 -9.65
N LEU A 39 -2.22 -11.56 -8.36
CA LEU A 39 -1.14 -12.16 -7.58
C LEU A 39 -0.81 -13.59 -8.04
N GLY A 40 -1.83 -14.38 -8.40
CA GLY A 40 -1.63 -15.77 -8.82
C GLY A 40 -1.31 -16.76 -7.69
N LEU A 41 -1.22 -16.28 -6.43
CA LEU A 41 -1.01 -17.07 -5.22
C LEU A 41 -2.30 -17.12 -4.42
N THR A 42 -2.57 -18.25 -3.77
CA THR A 42 -3.79 -18.48 -2.98
C THR A 42 -3.52 -18.62 -1.48
N GLY A 43 -2.29 -18.60 -1.06
CA GLY A 43 -1.84 -18.71 0.32
C GLY A 43 -0.32 -18.66 0.41
N GLY A 44 0.22 -18.57 1.61
CA GLY A 44 1.65 -18.54 1.88
C GLY A 44 2.03 -17.59 3.01
N ASP A 45 3.29 -17.17 3.00
CA ASP A 45 3.89 -16.29 4.00
C ASP A 45 3.95 -14.84 3.47
N VAL A 46 3.42 -13.89 4.23
CA VAL A 46 3.42 -12.45 3.92
C VAL A 46 4.27 -11.70 4.94
N LEU A 47 5.15 -10.83 4.47
CA LEU A 47 5.80 -9.82 5.28
C LEU A 47 5.14 -8.46 5.05
N ALA A 48 4.48 -7.90 6.07
CA ALA A 48 3.89 -6.57 6.03
C ALA A 48 4.88 -5.56 6.62
N VAL A 49 5.51 -4.74 5.78
CA VAL A 49 6.57 -3.80 6.18
C VAL A 49 5.99 -2.40 6.38
N GLY A 50 6.31 -1.77 7.52
CA GLY A 50 5.65 -0.55 7.97
C GLY A 50 4.16 -0.81 8.18
N CYS A 51 3.85 -1.89 8.90
CA CYS A 51 2.50 -2.43 8.98
C CYS A 51 1.50 -1.52 9.70
N GLY A 52 2.00 -0.57 10.52
CA GLY A 52 1.15 0.35 11.26
C GLY A 52 0.02 -0.37 12.00
N ARG A 53 -1.06 0.33 12.32
CA ARG A 53 -2.24 -0.27 12.97
C ARG A 53 -3.06 -1.19 12.05
N HIS A 54 -2.82 -1.13 10.74
CA HIS A 54 -3.59 -1.88 9.73
C HIS A 54 -2.65 -2.66 8.80
N PRO A 55 -2.19 -3.86 9.22
CA PRO A 55 -1.16 -4.63 8.53
C PRO A 55 -1.57 -5.16 7.14
N GLY A 56 -2.79 -4.87 6.68
CA GLY A 56 -3.30 -5.34 5.39
C GLY A 56 -3.92 -6.74 5.46
N ARG A 57 -4.32 -7.21 6.64
CA ARG A 57 -4.93 -8.53 6.85
C ARG A 57 -6.16 -8.79 5.96
N HIS A 58 -6.90 -7.74 5.57
CA HIS A 58 -8.03 -7.86 4.65
C HIS A 58 -7.62 -8.34 3.23
N LEU A 59 -6.35 -8.16 2.84
CA LEU A 59 -5.78 -8.65 1.58
C LEU A 59 -5.35 -10.11 1.68
N PHE A 60 -4.90 -10.52 2.85
CA PHE A 60 -4.28 -11.81 3.12
C PHE A 60 -4.98 -12.52 4.29
N PRO A 61 -6.23 -13.01 4.08
CA PRO A 61 -7.04 -13.58 5.15
C PRO A 61 -6.53 -14.93 5.65
N LYS A 62 -6.75 -15.20 6.94
CA LYS A 62 -6.56 -16.53 7.56
C LYS A 62 -7.59 -17.53 7.01
N PRO A 63 -7.29 -18.83 7.03
CA PRO A 63 -6.04 -19.47 7.42
C PRO A 63 -5.01 -19.59 6.28
N ALA A 64 -5.35 -19.15 5.07
CA ALA A 64 -4.51 -19.34 3.88
C ALA A 64 -3.18 -18.58 3.95
N TRP A 65 -3.16 -17.45 4.66
CA TRP A 65 -2.01 -16.57 4.74
C TRP A 65 -1.50 -16.40 6.17
N ARG A 66 -0.21 -16.60 6.37
CA ARG A 66 0.52 -16.24 7.58
C ARG A 66 1.16 -14.87 7.38
N MET A 67 1.03 -13.97 8.33
CA MET A 67 1.53 -12.60 8.19
C MET A 67 2.49 -12.26 9.32
N THR A 68 3.70 -11.86 8.95
CA THR A 68 4.70 -11.28 9.84
C THR A 68 4.68 -9.76 9.66
N GLY A 69 4.62 -9.00 10.75
CA GLY A 69 4.65 -7.54 10.72
C GLY A 69 6.05 -6.99 10.98
N VAL A 70 6.39 -5.89 10.32
CA VAL A 70 7.57 -5.07 10.62
C VAL A 70 7.15 -3.63 10.83
N ASP A 71 7.54 -3.04 11.95
CA ASP A 71 7.33 -1.62 12.22
C ASP A 71 8.47 -1.08 13.08
N LEU A 72 8.56 0.25 13.21
CA LEU A 72 9.54 0.90 14.10
C LEU A 72 9.08 0.86 15.57
N ASP A 73 7.78 0.68 15.81
CA ASP A 73 7.17 0.64 17.14
C ASP A 73 6.99 -0.82 17.63
N PRO A 74 7.83 -1.33 18.54
CA PRO A 74 7.71 -2.68 19.06
C PRO A 74 6.42 -2.90 19.85
N ALA A 75 5.89 -1.89 20.54
CA ALA A 75 4.66 -2.03 21.31
C ALA A 75 3.44 -2.21 20.40
N LEU A 76 3.44 -1.57 19.24
CA LEU A 76 2.42 -1.77 18.21
C LEU A 76 2.47 -3.20 17.65
N ILE A 77 3.66 -3.73 17.39
CA ILE A 77 3.84 -5.11 16.93
C ILE A 77 3.27 -6.11 17.95
N GLU A 78 3.62 -5.95 19.24
CA GLU A 78 3.07 -6.81 20.31
C GLU A 78 1.54 -6.77 20.34
N GLN A 79 0.94 -5.57 20.29
CA GLN A 79 -0.52 -5.40 20.25
C GLN A 79 -1.18 -6.13 19.07
N LEU A 80 -0.58 -6.07 17.88
CA LEU A 80 -1.09 -6.73 16.68
C LEU A 80 -0.98 -8.25 16.75
N VAL A 81 0.09 -8.77 17.33
CA VAL A 81 0.28 -10.21 17.59
C VAL A 81 -0.75 -10.71 18.62
N ASP A 82 -0.90 -10.00 19.74
CA ASP A 82 -1.87 -10.33 20.80
C ASP A 82 -3.33 -10.28 20.28
N ALA A 83 -3.62 -9.33 19.40
CA ALA A 83 -4.94 -9.24 18.75
C ALA A 83 -5.15 -10.31 17.67
N GLY A 84 -4.13 -11.09 17.33
CA GLY A 84 -4.19 -12.11 16.29
C GLY A 84 -4.27 -11.54 14.86
N GLU A 85 -3.91 -10.26 14.65
CA GLU A 85 -3.80 -9.67 13.33
C GLU A 85 -2.51 -10.10 12.63
N LEU A 86 -1.46 -10.39 13.41
CA LEU A 86 -0.20 -10.96 12.96
C LEU A 86 0.04 -12.33 13.59
N GLU A 87 0.75 -13.21 12.92
CA GLU A 87 1.27 -14.47 13.49
C GLU A 87 2.66 -14.26 14.13
N ASP A 88 3.39 -13.23 13.70
CA ASP A 88 4.72 -12.90 14.19
C ASP A 88 5.05 -11.44 13.85
N GLY A 89 6.10 -10.88 14.45
CA GLY A 89 6.55 -9.55 14.12
C GLY A 89 7.90 -9.19 14.70
N LEU A 90 8.50 -8.17 14.12
CA LEU A 90 9.76 -7.63 14.57
C LEU A 90 9.80 -6.10 14.43
N ALA A 91 10.49 -5.44 15.34
CA ALA A 91 10.84 -4.04 15.21
C ALA A 91 12.04 -3.89 14.28
N GLY A 92 11.90 -3.05 13.22
CA GLY A 92 12.97 -2.87 12.25
C GLY A 92 12.69 -1.83 11.18
N ARG A 93 13.75 -1.49 10.42
CA ARG A 93 13.68 -0.56 9.29
C ARG A 93 13.45 -1.32 7.99
N ALA A 94 12.63 -0.77 7.10
CA ALA A 94 12.18 -1.39 5.86
C ALA A 94 13.30 -1.80 4.86
N GLY A 95 14.48 -1.19 4.91
CA GLY A 95 15.55 -1.43 3.94
C GLY A 95 16.66 -2.38 4.40
N GLU A 96 16.59 -2.89 5.64
CA GLU A 96 17.59 -3.82 6.19
C GLU A 96 16.97 -4.60 7.35
N LEU A 97 16.58 -5.85 7.08
CA LEU A 97 15.89 -6.71 8.04
C LEU A 97 16.73 -7.95 8.37
N PRO A 98 16.82 -8.36 9.64
CA PRO A 98 17.53 -9.56 10.05
C PRO A 98 16.74 -10.84 9.72
N ILE A 99 16.37 -10.98 8.44
CA ILE A 99 15.55 -12.07 7.91
C ILE A 99 16.33 -12.74 6.78
N GLU A 100 16.24 -14.07 6.70
CA GLU A 100 16.87 -14.87 5.65
C GLU A 100 16.31 -14.57 4.26
N ASP A 101 17.14 -14.75 3.22
CA ASP A 101 16.76 -14.60 1.82
C ASP A 101 15.67 -15.61 1.43
N GLY A 102 14.77 -15.20 0.53
CA GLY A 102 13.77 -16.11 -0.03
C GLY A 102 12.80 -16.69 0.99
N ARG A 103 12.45 -15.93 2.01
CA ARG A 103 11.60 -16.37 3.11
C ARG A 103 10.11 -16.24 2.82
N TYR A 104 9.68 -15.25 2.03
CA TYR A 104 8.29 -14.86 1.88
C TYR A 104 7.77 -15.06 0.46
N ASP A 105 6.48 -15.38 0.36
CA ASP A 105 5.75 -15.43 -0.90
C ASP A 105 5.29 -14.02 -1.33
N VAL A 106 5.04 -13.14 -0.34
CA VAL A 106 4.66 -11.76 -0.56
C VAL A 106 5.38 -10.83 0.41
N VAL A 107 5.92 -9.70 -0.11
CA VAL A 107 6.33 -8.54 0.69
C VAL A 107 5.33 -7.42 0.41
N LEU A 108 4.63 -6.97 1.45
CA LEU A 108 3.58 -5.95 1.39
C LEU A 108 4.08 -4.62 1.96
N TYR A 109 3.98 -3.56 1.17
CA TYR A 109 4.03 -2.17 1.59
C TYR A 109 2.66 -1.54 1.40
N ARG A 110 2.01 -1.07 2.46
CA ARG A 110 0.70 -0.47 2.35
C ARG A 110 0.68 0.88 3.06
N LEU A 111 0.58 1.95 2.28
CA LEU A 111 0.57 3.34 2.75
C LEU A 111 1.80 3.71 3.61
N VAL A 112 2.98 3.27 3.20
CA VAL A 112 4.24 3.49 3.94
C VAL A 112 5.39 3.97 3.06
N LEU A 113 5.46 3.56 1.79
CA LEU A 113 6.59 3.93 0.92
C LEU A 113 6.67 5.44 0.68
N HIS A 114 5.55 6.15 0.70
CA HIS A 114 5.54 7.60 0.55
C HIS A 114 6.20 8.32 1.74
N HIS A 115 6.05 7.81 2.98
CA HIS A 115 6.77 8.31 4.15
C HIS A 115 8.27 8.01 4.07
N ILE A 116 8.64 6.82 3.58
CA ILE A 116 10.04 6.44 3.38
C ILE A 116 10.69 7.31 2.29
N ALA A 117 9.98 7.55 1.18
CA ALA A 117 10.46 8.36 0.07
C ALA A 117 10.74 9.82 0.47
N TYR A 118 10.07 10.34 1.46
CA TYR A 118 10.35 11.65 2.03
C TYR A 118 11.69 11.69 2.76
N GLN A 119 12.11 10.57 3.36
CA GLN A 119 13.35 10.46 4.14
C GLN A 119 14.55 10.07 3.27
N GLY A 120 14.33 9.42 2.13
CA GLY A 120 15.41 8.95 1.26
C GLY A 120 14.92 8.12 0.06
N PRO A 121 15.86 7.61 -0.74
CA PRO A 121 15.53 6.82 -1.92
C PRO A 121 14.90 5.47 -1.56
N LEU A 122 13.91 5.04 -2.35
CA LEU A 122 13.20 3.76 -2.15
C LEU A 122 14.02 2.53 -2.54
N ALA A 123 15.19 2.69 -3.18
CA ALA A 123 15.99 1.57 -3.69
C ALA A 123 16.23 0.48 -2.64
N ALA A 124 16.70 0.87 -1.44
CA ALA A 124 16.97 -0.09 -0.37
C ALA A 124 15.73 -0.93 0.03
N CYS A 125 14.53 -0.33 0.00
CA CYS A 125 13.30 -1.06 0.32
C CYS A 125 12.93 -2.08 -0.77
N PHE A 126 13.14 -1.72 -2.04
CA PHE A 126 12.84 -2.61 -3.16
C PHE A 126 13.88 -3.72 -3.32
N ASP A 127 15.18 -3.40 -3.12
CA ASP A 127 16.25 -4.39 -3.12
C ASP A 127 16.06 -5.39 -1.97
N GLU A 128 15.71 -4.91 -0.77
CA GLU A 128 15.42 -5.76 0.38
C GLU A 128 14.19 -6.65 0.14
N ALA A 129 13.12 -6.09 -0.42
CA ALA A 129 11.95 -6.88 -0.77
C ALA A 129 12.29 -7.98 -1.80
N ALA A 130 13.10 -7.66 -2.82
CA ALA A 130 13.55 -8.65 -3.79
C ALA A 130 14.39 -9.77 -3.13
N ARG A 131 15.28 -9.43 -2.19
CA ARG A 131 16.08 -10.40 -1.43
C ARG A 131 15.20 -11.34 -0.59
N LEU A 132 14.18 -10.80 0.04
CA LEU A 132 13.30 -11.54 0.95
C LEU A 132 12.26 -12.42 0.23
N LEU A 133 11.96 -12.13 -1.04
CA LEU A 133 11.00 -12.87 -1.83
C LEU A 133 11.55 -14.21 -2.31
N ARG A 134 10.71 -15.24 -2.23
CA ARG A 134 10.95 -16.51 -2.92
C ARG A 134 10.90 -16.30 -4.45
N PRO A 135 11.61 -17.10 -5.24
CA PRO A 135 11.40 -17.15 -6.68
C PRO A 135 9.92 -17.40 -7.01
N GLY A 136 9.32 -16.55 -7.84
CA GLY A 136 7.89 -16.58 -8.14
C GLY A 136 7.00 -15.84 -7.13
N GLY A 137 7.55 -15.33 -6.05
CA GLY A 137 6.86 -14.44 -5.10
C GLY A 137 6.64 -13.04 -5.67
N ALA A 138 5.97 -12.17 -4.91
CA ALA A 138 5.66 -10.81 -5.36
C ALA A 138 5.77 -9.75 -4.27
N LEU A 139 6.34 -8.60 -4.63
CA LEU A 139 6.15 -7.35 -3.90
C LEU A 139 4.79 -6.77 -4.27
N VAL A 140 4.00 -6.40 -3.26
CA VAL A 140 2.75 -5.66 -3.39
C VAL A 140 2.90 -4.32 -2.70
N ALA A 141 2.72 -3.21 -3.43
CA ALA A 141 2.72 -1.89 -2.83
C ALA A 141 1.39 -1.18 -3.12
N VAL A 142 0.73 -0.64 -2.08
CA VAL A 142 -0.50 0.15 -2.19
C VAL A 142 -0.21 1.55 -1.67
N GLU A 143 -0.25 2.55 -2.56
CA GLU A 143 0.23 3.90 -2.26
C GLU A 143 -0.64 5.00 -2.88
N PRO A 144 -0.68 6.21 -2.30
CA PRO A 144 -1.35 7.35 -2.92
C PRO A 144 -0.62 7.79 -4.19
N GLY A 145 -1.39 8.03 -5.26
CA GLY A 145 -0.88 8.36 -6.60
C GLY A 145 -0.70 9.85 -6.83
N LEU A 146 0.53 10.27 -7.16
CA LEU A 146 0.86 11.67 -7.45
C LEU A 146 0.11 12.24 -8.66
N TRP A 147 -0.12 11.45 -9.71
CA TRP A 147 -0.71 11.96 -10.96
C TRP A 147 -2.24 12.11 -10.91
N HIS A 148 -2.86 11.67 -9.84
CA HIS A 148 -4.25 12.02 -9.57
C HIS A 148 -4.36 13.53 -9.25
N PRO A 149 -5.42 14.25 -9.67
CA PRO A 149 -5.58 15.69 -9.39
C PRO A 149 -5.43 16.05 -7.90
N VAL A 150 -5.94 15.22 -7.01
CA VAL A 150 -5.77 15.38 -5.56
C VAL A 150 -4.31 15.24 -5.15
N GLY A 151 -3.60 14.21 -5.64
CA GLY A 151 -2.17 14.01 -5.37
C GLY A 151 -1.32 15.19 -5.81
N LEU A 152 -1.58 15.72 -7.01
CA LEU A 152 -0.94 16.93 -7.51
C LEU A 152 -1.25 18.14 -6.62
N GLY A 153 -2.52 18.32 -6.23
CA GLY A 153 -2.95 19.42 -5.36
C GLY A 153 -2.29 19.36 -3.99
N LEU A 154 -2.22 18.19 -3.35
CA LEU A 154 -1.55 17.97 -2.07
C LEU A 154 -0.05 18.27 -2.16
N THR A 155 0.60 17.84 -3.24
CA THR A 155 2.03 18.10 -3.46
C THR A 155 2.32 19.58 -3.65
N LEU A 156 1.47 20.31 -4.40
CA LEU A 156 1.59 21.75 -4.57
C LEU A 156 1.36 22.50 -3.26
N ALA A 157 0.34 22.11 -2.48
CA ALA A 157 0.06 22.67 -1.17
C ALA A 157 1.26 22.47 -0.21
N ASN A 158 1.86 21.28 -0.23
CA ASN A 158 3.03 20.97 0.59
C ASN A 158 4.24 21.83 0.21
N ARG A 159 4.51 21.98 -1.09
CA ARG A 159 5.59 22.89 -1.60
C ARG A 159 5.36 24.35 -1.23
N ALA A 160 4.11 24.77 -1.10
CA ALA A 160 3.74 26.12 -0.67
C ALA A 160 3.76 26.29 0.88
N GLY A 161 4.17 25.26 1.65
CA GLY A 161 4.18 25.29 3.10
C GLY A 161 2.79 25.13 3.74
N LEU A 162 1.79 24.73 2.96
CA LEU A 162 0.40 24.52 3.43
C LEU A 162 0.12 23.08 3.84
N GLY A 163 1.08 22.17 3.70
CA GLY A 163 0.95 20.75 4.04
C GLY A 163 0.34 20.49 5.42
N PRO A 164 0.87 21.08 6.51
CA PRO A 164 0.32 20.89 7.86
C PRO A 164 -1.14 21.28 8.03
N TRP A 165 -1.65 22.19 7.19
CA TRP A 165 -3.05 22.63 7.20
C TRP A 165 -3.97 21.72 6.39
N VAL A 166 -3.42 20.99 5.43
CA VAL A 166 -4.22 20.17 4.51
C VAL A 166 -4.26 18.71 4.94
N HIS A 167 -3.13 18.13 5.35
CA HIS A 167 -3.04 16.71 5.71
C HIS A 167 -2.19 16.39 6.95
N GLY A 168 -1.76 17.42 7.67
CA GLY A 168 -1.19 17.29 9.03
C GLY A 168 0.26 16.88 9.13
N THR A 169 0.83 16.22 8.13
CA THR A 169 2.22 15.78 8.12
C THR A 169 2.95 16.26 6.85
N PRO A 170 4.22 16.69 6.93
CA PRO A 170 4.97 17.14 5.76
C PRO A 170 5.43 15.98 4.86
N ASP A 171 5.39 14.76 5.35
CA ASP A 171 5.89 13.54 4.74
C ASP A 171 4.81 12.71 4.01
N ASP A 172 3.54 13.11 4.10
CA ASP A 172 2.44 12.48 3.35
C ASP A 172 2.39 13.02 1.89
N ILE A 173 3.41 12.66 1.10
CA ILE A 173 3.56 13.09 -0.29
C ILE A 173 3.26 11.93 -1.22
N PRO A 174 2.20 12.01 -2.07
CA PRO A 174 1.86 10.97 -3.01
C PRO A 174 3.03 10.59 -3.94
N LEU A 175 3.17 9.29 -4.23
CA LEU A 175 4.26 8.78 -5.03
C LEU A 175 4.00 8.87 -6.53
N SER A 176 5.06 9.22 -7.28
CA SER A 176 5.02 9.13 -8.73
C SER A 176 4.89 7.67 -9.17
N PRO A 177 3.93 7.34 -10.06
CA PRO A 177 3.83 6.01 -10.66
C PRO A 177 5.13 5.53 -11.31
N ARG A 178 5.89 6.47 -11.90
CA ARG A 178 7.20 6.17 -12.49
C ARG A 178 8.23 5.76 -11.45
N THR A 179 8.24 6.43 -10.30
CA THR A 179 9.16 6.09 -9.20
C THR A 179 8.93 4.67 -8.71
N LEU A 180 7.67 4.27 -8.49
CA LEU A 180 7.32 2.91 -8.06
C LEU A 180 7.76 1.86 -9.09
N VAL A 181 7.40 2.07 -10.36
CA VAL A 181 7.73 1.12 -11.44
C VAL A 181 9.23 1.04 -11.67
N SER A 182 9.95 2.17 -11.70
CA SER A 182 11.40 2.16 -11.93
C SER A 182 12.19 1.54 -10.78
N ALA A 183 11.76 1.74 -9.52
CA ALA A 183 12.38 1.11 -8.37
C ALA A 183 12.21 -0.43 -8.40
N ALA A 184 11.04 -0.92 -8.78
CA ALA A 184 10.82 -2.35 -8.95
C ALA A 184 11.69 -2.96 -10.06
N TRP A 185 11.77 -2.31 -11.22
CA TRP A 185 12.66 -2.74 -12.31
C TRP A 185 14.13 -2.75 -11.89
N ALA A 186 14.58 -1.72 -11.17
CA ALA A 186 15.97 -1.62 -10.70
C ALA A 186 16.32 -2.75 -9.73
N ALA A 187 15.37 -3.20 -8.91
CA ALA A 187 15.53 -4.34 -8.01
C ALA A 187 15.35 -5.71 -8.70
N GLY A 188 15.24 -5.76 -10.03
CA GLY A 188 15.09 -7.02 -10.79
C GLY A 188 13.70 -7.65 -10.72
N LEU A 189 12.69 -6.90 -10.27
CA LEU A 189 11.30 -7.35 -10.23
C LEU A 189 10.56 -6.95 -11.51
N GLU A 190 9.51 -7.69 -11.86
CA GLU A 190 8.64 -7.43 -13.01
C GLU A 190 7.35 -6.71 -12.56
N PRO A 191 7.28 -5.36 -12.67
CA PRO A 191 6.16 -4.59 -12.14
C PRO A 191 4.95 -4.55 -13.07
N GLU A 192 3.75 -4.64 -12.47
CA GLU A 192 2.45 -4.36 -13.07
C GLU A 192 1.72 -3.32 -12.20
N LEU A 193 1.36 -2.17 -12.76
CA LEU A 193 0.72 -1.08 -12.04
C LEU A 193 -0.78 -1.02 -12.33
N HIS A 194 -1.59 -0.87 -11.27
CA HIS A 194 -3.03 -0.74 -11.32
C HIS A 194 -3.52 0.46 -10.51
N ALA A 195 -4.61 1.11 -10.93
CA ALA A 195 -5.38 1.97 -10.05
C ALA A 195 -6.34 1.10 -9.22
N VAL A 196 -6.31 1.27 -7.93
CA VAL A 196 -7.30 0.71 -7.00
C VAL A 196 -8.58 1.51 -7.14
N THR A 197 -8.50 2.82 -6.98
CA THR A 197 -9.64 3.74 -7.11
C THR A 197 -9.23 5.08 -7.71
N TYR A 198 -10.20 5.72 -8.38
CA TYR A 198 -10.15 7.13 -8.77
C TYR A 198 -10.96 8.02 -7.81
N GLY A 199 -11.69 7.41 -6.88
CA GLY A 199 -12.45 8.10 -5.85
C GLY A 199 -11.54 8.76 -4.80
N TRP A 200 -12.00 9.87 -4.25
CA TRP A 200 -11.36 10.51 -3.10
C TRP A 200 -12.38 10.67 -1.98
N ARG A 201 -12.01 10.28 -0.77
CA ARG A 201 -12.86 10.20 0.41
C ARG A 201 -13.60 11.50 0.78
N ARG A 202 -13.08 12.67 0.40
CA ARG A 202 -13.70 13.98 0.65
C ARG A 202 -14.69 14.43 -0.42
N LEU A 203 -14.88 13.65 -1.49
CA LEU A 203 -15.86 13.98 -2.51
C LEU A 203 -17.27 13.66 -2.04
N PRO A 204 -18.29 14.45 -2.48
CA PRO A 204 -19.70 14.10 -2.27
C PRO A 204 -20.02 12.70 -2.83
N ARG A 205 -20.91 11.96 -2.15
CA ARG A 205 -21.29 10.58 -2.52
C ARG A 205 -21.63 10.37 -4.01
N PRO A 206 -22.35 11.28 -4.71
CA PRO A 206 -22.63 11.10 -6.14
C PRO A 206 -21.35 11.11 -6.99
N ALA A 207 -20.40 12.01 -6.68
CA ALA A 207 -19.11 12.08 -7.37
C ALA A 207 -18.24 10.86 -7.07
N GLN A 208 -18.21 10.40 -5.81
CA GLN A 208 -17.53 9.15 -5.45
C GLN A 208 -18.09 7.97 -6.24
N ARG A 209 -19.43 7.80 -6.30
CA ARG A 209 -20.07 6.71 -7.04
C ARG A 209 -19.70 6.72 -8.52
N ALA A 210 -19.67 7.90 -9.15
CA ALA A 210 -19.28 8.05 -10.55
C ALA A 210 -17.83 7.63 -10.79
N LEU A 211 -16.90 8.04 -9.90
CA LEU A 211 -15.49 7.67 -9.99
C LEU A 211 -15.27 6.19 -9.69
N HIS A 212 -15.97 5.63 -8.71
CA HIS A 212 -15.92 4.20 -8.42
C HIS A 212 -16.43 3.33 -9.59
N ALA A 213 -17.39 3.83 -10.36
CA ALA A 213 -17.80 3.15 -11.61
C ALA A 213 -16.65 3.07 -12.63
N ALA A 214 -15.74 4.05 -12.60
CA ALA A 214 -14.54 4.07 -13.46
C ALA A 214 -13.40 3.17 -12.94
N ASP A 215 -13.45 2.67 -11.71
CA ASP A 215 -12.38 1.85 -11.11
C ASP A 215 -12.12 0.55 -11.91
N SER A 216 -13.13 0.04 -12.63
CA SER A 216 -12.97 -1.11 -13.54
C SER A 216 -11.97 -0.86 -14.67
N LEU A 217 -11.71 0.41 -15.00
CA LEU A 217 -10.73 0.84 -16.01
C LEU A 217 -9.31 0.89 -15.45
N GLY A 218 -9.14 0.79 -14.14
CA GLY A 218 -7.87 0.96 -13.42
C GLY A 218 -6.75 -0.01 -13.80
N SER A 219 -7.09 -1.14 -14.41
CA SER A 219 -6.10 -2.09 -14.93
C SER A 219 -5.62 -1.76 -16.35
N ARG A 220 -6.13 -0.72 -17.00
CA ARG A 220 -5.65 -0.29 -18.31
C ARG A 220 -4.33 0.48 -18.15
N PRO A 221 -3.23 0.10 -18.84
CA PRO A 221 -1.89 0.70 -18.62
C PRO A 221 -1.83 2.23 -18.75
N ARG A 222 -2.69 2.81 -19.61
CA ARG A 222 -2.75 4.27 -19.82
C ARG A 222 -3.50 5.00 -18.71
N LEU A 223 -4.40 4.33 -17.99
CA LEU A 223 -5.27 4.91 -16.97
C LEU A 223 -4.80 4.59 -15.56
N ALA A 224 -4.13 3.44 -15.36
CA ALA A 224 -3.61 3.04 -14.07
C ALA A 224 -2.80 4.15 -13.34
N PRO A 225 -1.89 4.88 -14.02
CA PRO A 225 -1.11 5.93 -13.36
C PRO A 225 -1.92 7.12 -12.83
N LEU A 226 -3.18 7.27 -13.25
CA LEU A 226 -4.07 8.37 -12.84
C LEU A 226 -4.92 8.03 -11.61
N GLY A 227 -4.77 6.85 -11.02
CA GLY A 227 -5.48 6.45 -9.81
C GLY A 227 -5.15 7.32 -8.62
N HIS A 228 -6.14 7.54 -7.74
CA HIS A 228 -5.93 8.15 -6.42
C HIS A 228 -5.12 7.22 -5.53
N THR A 229 -5.52 5.96 -5.49
CA THR A 229 -4.75 4.89 -4.84
C THR A 229 -4.24 3.93 -5.92
N LEU A 230 -2.96 3.64 -5.88
CA LEU A 230 -2.25 2.77 -6.81
C LEU A 230 -1.91 1.45 -6.13
N MET A 231 -1.95 0.36 -6.89
CA MET A 231 -1.39 -0.93 -6.50
C MET A 231 -0.32 -1.35 -7.51
N LEU A 232 0.90 -1.50 -7.05
CA LEU A 232 1.99 -2.13 -7.77
C LEU A 232 2.06 -3.59 -7.34
N ILE A 233 2.07 -4.52 -8.30
CA ILE A 233 2.39 -5.93 -8.09
C ILE A 233 3.65 -6.18 -8.90
N ALA A 234 4.77 -6.45 -8.23
CA ALA A 234 6.05 -6.66 -8.88
C ALA A 234 6.56 -8.07 -8.57
N ARG A 235 6.61 -8.93 -9.59
CA ARG A 235 6.96 -10.36 -9.43
C ARG A 235 8.45 -10.56 -9.38
N HIS A 236 8.89 -11.41 -8.46
CA HIS A 236 10.23 -11.95 -8.50
C HIS A 236 10.28 -13.03 -9.60
N PRO A 237 11.19 -12.94 -10.59
CA PRO A 237 11.29 -13.95 -11.63
C PRO A 237 11.43 -15.35 -11.05
N ALA A 238 10.68 -16.32 -11.58
CA ALA A 238 10.88 -17.71 -11.23
C ALA A 238 12.26 -18.16 -11.75
N GLN A 239 13.00 -18.92 -10.96
CA GLN A 239 14.24 -19.54 -11.47
C GLN A 239 13.88 -20.41 -12.68
N ARG A 240 14.41 -20.06 -13.84
CA ARG A 240 14.32 -20.94 -15.02
C ARG A 240 15.21 -22.13 -14.73
N GLY A 241 14.56 -23.26 -14.40
CA GLY A 241 15.23 -24.55 -14.31
C GLY A 241 15.81 -25.01 -15.67
#